data_4049c6894118986bb93cc88aaf09efce
#
_entry.id   4049c6894118986bb93cc88aaf09efce
#
_cell.length_a   1.000
_cell.length_b   1.000
_cell.length_c   1.000
_cell.angle_alpha   90.00
_cell.angle_beta   90.00
_cell.angle_gamma   90.00
#
_symmetry.space_group_name_H-M   'P 1'
#
loop_
_entity.id
_entity.type
_entity.pdbx_description
1 polymer ?
#
loop_
_entity_poly.entity_id
_entity_poly.type
_entity_poly.pdbx_seq_one_letter_code
_entity_poly.pdbx_strand_id
1 'polypeptide(L)'
;LKGILGKGLLSSKAFNRKVDLAIKINKLLLDSFTGQNTKITLASSLLFTGDFQKNDSIIASWKGIKTKLTSTNEVWDNIEFEGLYRNKQLRNTFTIKSEPVVIKSDVRFDYQNNIPEYTILANVSKVDLNKFGIRLGQGKRVFKGVVLANLKGKNIDDLEGKLRISSASVINEIEQVDLNPISIEKRFQDNKTIISISNTDCISGNATGEFNLSELSKLFQNALHQVYPFLESKVTSKGQHLSFDLK
;
A
#
# COMPACT_ATOMS: atom_id res chain seq x y z
N LEU A 1 -24.62 -1.22 5.41
CA LEU A 1 -23.91 -1.15 6.71
C LEU A 1 -24.75 -1.88 7.77
N LYS A 2 -24.68 -3.22 7.83
CA LYS A 2 -25.29 -4.00 8.92
C LYS A 2 -24.25 -4.29 9.98
N GLY A 3 -24.41 -3.74 11.18
CA GLY A 3 -23.66 -4.15 12.37
C GLY A 3 -22.63 -3.17 12.94
N ILE A 4 -22.84 -1.85 12.80
CA ILE A 4 -22.05 -0.88 13.57
C ILE A 4 -22.81 -0.58 14.85
N LEU A 5 -22.31 -1.05 15.98
CA LEU A 5 -22.76 -0.64 17.32
C LEU A 5 -21.72 0.36 17.86
N GLY A 6 -22.04 1.65 17.81
CA GLY A 6 -21.23 2.70 18.40
C GLY A 6 -21.76 3.08 19.78
N LYS A 7 -20.89 3.14 20.80
CA LYS A 7 -21.15 3.90 22.03
C LYS A 7 -20.29 5.17 21.95
N GLY A 8 -20.92 6.32 21.87
CA GLY A 8 -20.23 7.59 21.82
C GLY A 8 -20.68 8.48 22.99
N LEU A 9 -19.73 9.19 23.58
CA LEU A 9 -19.95 10.27 24.52
C LEU A 9 -19.61 11.59 23.81
N LEU A 10 -20.64 12.41 23.56
CA LEU A 10 -20.47 13.76 23.05
C LEU A 10 -20.57 14.75 24.24
N SER A 11 -19.46 15.37 24.59
CA SER A 11 -19.48 16.47 25.56
C SER A 11 -19.28 17.80 24.82
N SER A 12 -20.26 18.71 24.90
CA SER A 12 -20.16 20.05 24.33
C SER A 12 -20.00 21.09 25.45
N LYS A 13 -18.79 21.62 25.63
CA LYS A 13 -18.61 22.92 26.27
C LYS A 13 -18.28 23.97 25.20
N ALA A 14 -18.79 25.14 25.36
CA ALA A 14 -19.07 26.20 24.39
C ALA A 14 -18.15 26.42 23.17
N PHE A 15 -16.93 25.89 23.08
CA PHE A 15 -16.03 26.06 21.93
C PHE A 15 -15.07 24.89 21.67
N ASN A 16 -14.99 23.89 22.53
CA ASN A 16 -14.18 22.69 22.35
C ASN A 16 -15.11 21.49 22.30
N ARG A 17 -15.11 20.78 21.17
CA ARG A 17 -15.87 19.54 21.01
C ARG A 17 -14.92 18.36 21.06
N LYS A 18 -14.96 17.61 22.14
CA LYS A 18 -14.29 16.32 22.24
C LYS A 18 -15.25 15.22 21.86
N VAL A 19 -14.76 14.27 21.08
CA VAL A 19 -15.51 13.09 20.66
C VAL A 19 -14.67 11.86 20.97
N ASP A 20 -15.22 10.99 21.81
CA ASP A 20 -14.62 9.69 22.11
C ASP A 20 -15.59 8.61 21.64
N LEU A 21 -15.16 7.77 20.71
CA LEU A 21 -15.95 6.72 20.12
C LEU A 21 -15.25 5.38 20.24
N ALA A 22 -15.97 4.37 20.72
CA ALA A 22 -15.56 2.99 20.63
C ALA A 22 -16.52 2.28 19.64
N ILE A 23 -15.96 1.81 18.53
CA ILE A 23 -16.73 1.20 17.45
C ILE A 23 -16.29 -0.25 17.32
N LYS A 24 -17.24 -1.18 17.40
CA LYS A 24 -17.00 -2.59 17.10
C LYS A 24 -17.55 -2.92 15.71
N ILE A 25 -16.66 -3.27 14.80
CA ILE A 25 -17.02 -3.73 13.46
C ILE A 25 -16.94 -5.26 13.48
N ASN A 26 -18.07 -5.93 13.39
CA ASN A 26 -18.10 -7.38 13.32
C ASN A 26 -17.79 -7.88 11.90
N LYS A 27 -18.30 -7.16 10.90
CA LYS A 27 -18.07 -7.48 9.48
C LYS A 27 -18.34 -6.23 8.63
N LEU A 28 -17.33 -5.79 7.89
CA LEU A 28 -17.43 -4.75 6.87
C LEU A 28 -16.97 -5.37 5.53
N LEU A 29 -17.82 -5.30 4.53
CA LEU A 29 -17.47 -5.73 3.17
C LEU A 29 -16.71 -4.60 2.47
N LEU A 30 -15.52 -4.90 1.94
CA LEU A 30 -14.64 -3.94 1.27
C LEU A 30 -14.65 -4.09 -0.26
N ASP A 31 -15.41 -5.03 -0.79
CA ASP A 31 -15.51 -5.34 -2.23
C ASP A 31 -15.82 -4.10 -3.07
N SER A 32 -16.67 -3.21 -2.55
CA SER A 32 -17.07 -1.96 -3.20
C SER A 32 -15.91 -0.95 -3.35
N PHE A 33 -14.86 -1.10 -2.56
CA PHE A 33 -13.70 -0.19 -2.57
C PHE A 33 -12.55 -0.70 -3.43
N THR A 34 -12.49 -2.01 -3.69
CA THR A 34 -11.36 -2.62 -4.38
C THR A 34 -11.62 -2.84 -5.88
N GLY A 35 -12.87 -2.74 -6.31
CA GLY A 35 -13.25 -2.99 -7.72
C GLY A 35 -12.95 -4.42 -8.22
N GLN A 36 -12.56 -5.30 -7.33
CA GLN A 36 -12.24 -6.70 -7.64
C GLN A 36 -13.37 -7.62 -7.19
N ASN A 37 -13.56 -8.73 -7.89
CA ASN A 37 -14.53 -9.78 -7.53
C ASN A 37 -14.14 -10.59 -6.28
N THR A 38 -13.15 -10.16 -5.53
CA THR A 38 -12.69 -10.80 -4.29
C THR A 38 -13.47 -10.25 -3.10
N LYS A 39 -14.20 -11.11 -2.40
CA LYS A 39 -14.90 -10.76 -1.16
C LYS A 39 -13.89 -10.51 -0.04
N ILE A 40 -13.64 -9.24 0.27
CA ILE A 40 -12.79 -8.85 1.39
C ILE A 40 -13.65 -8.38 2.55
N THR A 41 -13.46 -8.96 3.72
CA THR A 41 -14.16 -8.56 4.95
C THR A 41 -13.19 -8.07 6.01
N LEU A 42 -13.57 -7.00 6.69
CA LEU A 42 -12.86 -6.43 7.82
C LEU A 42 -13.68 -6.62 9.11
N ALA A 43 -13.04 -7.11 10.15
CA ALA A 43 -13.55 -7.04 11.52
C ALA A 43 -12.53 -6.31 12.39
N SER A 44 -12.98 -5.39 13.24
CA SER A 44 -12.06 -4.58 14.06
C SER A 44 -12.77 -4.00 15.28
N SER A 45 -12.00 -3.72 16.32
CA SER A 45 -12.40 -2.82 17.41
C SER A 45 -11.63 -1.52 17.25
N LEU A 46 -12.35 -0.43 17.00
CA LEU A 46 -11.79 0.89 16.77
C LEU A 46 -12.04 1.77 17.97
N LEU A 47 -11.00 2.44 18.43
CA LEU A 47 -11.08 3.56 19.37
C LEU A 47 -10.74 4.83 18.60
N PHE A 48 -11.57 5.83 18.71
CA PHE A 48 -11.39 7.12 18.07
C PHE A 48 -11.53 8.22 19.10
N THR A 49 -10.61 9.18 19.10
CA THR A 49 -10.65 10.39 19.90
C THR A 49 -10.47 11.58 19.00
N GLY A 50 -11.36 12.57 19.08
CA GLY A 50 -11.27 13.79 18.31
C GLY A 50 -11.36 15.02 19.21
N ASP A 51 -10.55 16.03 18.94
CA ASP A 51 -10.61 17.36 19.55
C ASP A 51 -10.75 18.40 18.44
N PHE A 52 -11.91 19.07 18.41
CA PHE A 52 -12.28 20.05 17.40
C PHE A 52 -12.22 21.43 18.04
N GLN A 53 -11.17 22.19 17.77
CA GLN A 53 -10.93 23.50 18.36
C GLN A 53 -11.51 24.63 17.49
N LYS A 54 -11.70 25.82 18.10
CA LYS A 54 -12.36 26.97 17.49
C LYS A 54 -11.71 27.51 16.21
N ASN A 55 -10.41 27.25 15.99
CA ASN A 55 -9.63 27.78 14.87
C ASN A 55 -9.42 26.75 13.76
N ASP A 56 -10.42 25.91 13.45
CA ASP A 56 -10.36 24.83 12.48
C ASP A 56 -9.21 23.85 12.71
N SER A 57 -8.59 23.87 13.89
CA SER A 57 -7.59 22.88 14.22
C SER A 57 -8.27 21.59 14.69
N ILE A 58 -8.06 20.54 13.94
CA ILE A 58 -8.56 19.21 14.24
C ILE A 58 -7.38 18.37 14.71
N ILE A 59 -7.53 17.78 15.89
CA ILE A 59 -6.64 16.73 16.36
C ILE A 59 -7.50 15.46 16.49
N ALA A 60 -7.17 14.43 15.76
CA ALA A 60 -7.88 13.17 15.84
C ALA A 60 -6.88 12.03 15.98
N SER A 61 -7.17 11.09 16.86
CA SER A 61 -6.41 9.85 16.98
C SER A 61 -7.34 8.66 16.87
N TRP A 62 -6.82 7.57 16.38
CA TRP A 62 -7.56 6.31 16.29
C TRP A 62 -6.62 5.14 16.52
N LYS A 63 -7.20 4.07 17.02
CA LYS A 63 -6.50 2.81 17.23
C LYS A 63 -7.41 1.66 16.87
N GLY A 64 -6.94 0.78 16.00
CA GLY A 64 -7.58 -0.48 15.68
C GLY A 64 -6.86 -1.62 16.39
N ILE A 65 -7.62 -2.42 17.13
CA ILE A 65 -7.13 -3.59 17.86
C ILE A 65 -7.92 -4.83 17.45
N LYS A 66 -7.26 -5.99 17.48
CA LYS A 66 -7.89 -7.26 17.07
C LYS A 66 -8.50 -7.20 15.69
N THR A 67 -7.84 -6.49 14.79
CA THR A 67 -8.31 -6.34 13.41
C THR A 67 -8.01 -7.61 12.65
N LYS A 68 -9.01 -8.09 11.94
CA LYS A 68 -8.93 -9.27 11.08
C LYS A 68 -9.42 -8.90 9.69
N LEU A 69 -8.65 -9.24 8.70
CA LEU A 69 -8.99 -9.13 7.30
C LEU A 69 -9.13 -10.53 6.72
N THR A 70 -10.25 -10.79 6.08
CA THR A 70 -10.51 -12.09 5.45
C THR A 70 -10.80 -11.86 3.98
N SER A 71 -10.06 -12.51 3.12
CA SER A 71 -10.34 -12.63 1.69
C SER A 71 -10.86 -14.03 1.38
N THR A 72 -11.12 -14.32 0.11
CA THR A 72 -11.64 -15.62 -0.31
C THR A 72 -10.73 -16.79 0.09
N ASN A 73 -9.42 -16.58 0.06
CA ASN A 73 -8.41 -17.62 0.25
C ASN A 73 -7.49 -17.41 1.46
N GLU A 74 -7.53 -16.24 2.09
CA GLU A 74 -6.57 -15.87 3.12
C GLU A 74 -7.24 -15.15 4.28
N VAL A 75 -6.72 -15.39 5.46
CA VAL A 75 -7.11 -14.73 6.69
C VAL A 75 -5.87 -14.07 7.28
N TRP A 76 -5.92 -12.75 7.43
CA TRP A 76 -4.91 -11.96 8.11
C TRP A 76 -5.48 -11.48 9.43
N ASP A 77 -4.98 -11.99 10.51
CA ASP A 77 -5.33 -11.61 11.87
C ASP A 77 -4.16 -10.85 12.54
N ASN A 78 -4.34 -10.51 13.80
CA ASN A 78 -3.33 -9.77 14.56
C ASN A 78 -2.84 -8.50 13.84
N ILE A 79 -3.78 -7.80 13.19
CA ILE A 79 -3.53 -6.49 12.60
C ILE A 79 -3.84 -5.44 13.66
N GLU A 80 -2.85 -4.62 13.95
CA GLU A 80 -2.96 -3.46 14.82
C GLU A 80 -2.61 -2.22 14.01
N PHE A 81 -3.35 -1.15 14.21
CA PHE A 81 -3.01 0.14 13.64
C PHE A 81 -3.39 1.26 14.58
N GLU A 82 -2.61 2.30 14.56
CA GLU A 82 -2.89 3.54 15.27
C GLU A 82 -2.53 4.72 14.39
N GLY A 83 -3.30 5.80 14.54
CA GLY A 83 -3.10 6.98 13.75
C GLY A 83 -3.36 8.26 14.52
N LEU A 84 -2.74 9.32 14.04
CA LEU A 84 -2.87 10.68 14.52
C LEU A 84 -3.02 11.61 13.32
N TYR A 85 -4.05 12.45 13.35
CA TYR A 85 -4.22 13.57 12.44
C TYR A 85 -4.07 14.88 13.21
N ARG A 86 -3.20 15.76 12.75
CA ARG A 86 -2.98 17.08 13.31
C ARG A 86 -2.42 18.01 12.23
N ASN A 87 -2.97 19.24 12.14
CA ASN A 87 -2.44 20.29 11.26
C ASN A 87 -2.26 19.84 9.81
N LYS A 88 -3.28 19.17 9.23
CA LYS A 88 -3.22 18.59 7.88
C LYS A 88 -2.15 17.51 7.67
N GLN A 89 -1.58 17.00 8.74
CA GLN A 89 -0.67 15.86 8.70
C GLN A 89 -1.36 14.65 9.33
N LEU A 90 -1.19 13.52 8.69
CA LEU A 90 -1.70 12.23 9.16
C LEU A 90 -0.50 11.29 9.30
N ARG A 91 -0.37 10.69 10.47
CA ARG A 91 0.60 9.64 10.71
C ARG A 91 -0.14 8.37 11.10
N ASN A 92 0.23 7.26 10.50
CA ASN A 92 -0.35 5.96 10.78
C ASN A 92 0.76 4.94 10.97
N THR A 93 0.65 4.13 12.02
CA THR A 93 1.49 2.95 12.19
C THR A 93 0.64 1.71 12.00
N PHE A 94 1.18 0.72 11.30
CA PHE A 94 0.55 -0.57 11.09
C PHE A 94 1.49 -1.67 11.55
N THR A 95 0.94 -2.65 12.23
CA THR A 95 1.64 -3.88 12.56
C THR A 95 0.75 -5.06 12.16
N ILE A 96 1.28 -5.92 11.32
CA ILE A 96 0.64 -7.17 10.89
C ILE A 96 1.51 -8.30 11.40
N LYS A 97 0.94 -9.23 12.16
CA LYS A 97 1.60 -10.43 12.70
C LYS A 97 0.80 -11.67 12.32
N SER A 98 0.51 -11.82 11.04
CA SER A 98 -0.19 -12.97 10.49
C SER A 98 0.81 -13.96 9.90
N GLU A 99 0.43 -15.25 9.81
CA GLU A 99 1.35 -16.32 9.35
C GLU A 99 1.98 -16.01 7.97
N PRO A 100 1.25 -15.55 6.94
CA PRO A 100 1.86 -15.24 5.64
C PRO A 100 2.61 -13.91 5.63
N VAL A 101 2.37 -13.01 6.60
CA VAL A 101 2.88 -11.64 6.57
C VAL A 101 3.21 -11.15 7.97
N VAL A 102 4.44 -10.68 8.15
CA VAL A 102 4.88 -9.95 9.36
C VAL A 102 5.51 -8.64 8.92
N ILE A 103 4.78 -7.54 9.11
CA ILE A 103 5.18 -6.20 8.69
C ILE A 103 4.92 -5.20 9.83
N LYS A 104 5.86 -4.27 10.01
CA LYS A 104 5.66 -3.06 10.80
C LYS A 104 5.93 -1.86 9.91
N SER A 105 4.98 -0.93 9.81
CA SER A 105 5.13 0.25 8.97
C SER A 105 4.74 1.54 9.71
N ASP A 106 5.39 2.64 9.32
CA ASP A 106 5.05 4.03 9.65
C ASP A 106 4.72 4.72 8.33
N VAL A 107 3.54 5.29 8.24
CA VAL A 107 3.05 5.98 7.04
C VAL A 107 2.66 7.40 7.43
N ARG A 108 3.21 8.37 6.73
CA ARG A 108 2.93 9.78 6.93
C ARG A 108 2.36 10.38 5.66
N PHE A 109 1.33 11.18 5.83
CA PHE A 109 0.70 11.96 4.77
C PHE A 109 0.75 13.43 5.17
N ASP A 110 1.26 14.28 4.31
CA ASP A 110 1.27 15.72 4.49
C ASP A 110 0.37 16.37 3.43
N TYR A 111 -0.69 17.04 3.90
CA TYR A 111 -1.67 17.74 3.08
C TYR A 111 -1.55 19.27 3.21
N GLN A 112 -0.43 19.77 3.75
CA GLN A 112 -0.22 21.22 3.92
C GLN A 112 -0.09 21.92 2.56
N ASN A 113 0.51 21.23 1.60
CA ASN A 113 0.68 21.71 0.23
C ASN A 113 -0.50 21.29 -0.66
N ASN A 114 -0.63 21.95 -1.82
CA ASN A 114 -1.66 21.60 -2.81
C ASN A 114 -1.49 20.19 -3.40
N ILE A 115 -0.29 19.68 -3.36
CA ILE A 115 0.04 18.30 -3.76
C ILE A 115 0.43 17.55 -2.48
N PRO A 116 -0.32 16.51 -2.12
CA PRO A 116 0.00 15.69 -0.96
C PRO A 116 1.36 14.99 -1.08
N GLU A 117 2.06 14.90 0.04
CA GLU A 117 3.32 14.16 0.16
C GLU A 117 3.12 12.94 1.04
N TYR A 118 3.78 11.84 0.70
CA TYR A 118 3.67 10.55 1.37
C TYR A 118 5.05 10.04 1.72
N THR A 119 5.25 9.66 2.97
CA THR A 119 6.44 8.92 3.39
C THR A 119 6.00 7.60 3.97
N ILE A 120 6.55 6.51 3.46
CA ILE A 120 6.26 5.15 3.92
C ILE A 120 7.59 4.51 4.34
N LEU A 121 7.66 4.06 5.58
CA LEU A 121 8.74 3.21 6.06
C LEU A 121 8.13 1.89 6.53
N ALA A 122 8.50 0.78 5.90
CA ALA A 122 8.03 -0.53 6.28
C ALA A 122 9.19 -1.50 6.52
N ASN A 123 9.19 -2.12 7.68
CA ASN A 123 10.06 -3.25 7.99
C ASN A 123 9.27 -4.54 7.74
N VAL A 124 9.67 -5.26 6.71
CA VAL A 124 9.09 -6.52 6.29
C VAL A 124 9.93 -7.64 6.88
N SER A 125 9.47 -8.23 7.97
CA SER A 125 10.16 -9.36 8.61
C SER A 125 9.84 -10.69 7.93
N LYS A 126 8.66 -10.77 7.26
CA LYS A 126 8.22 -11.97 6.55
C LYS A 126 7.11 -11.64 5.56
N VAL A 127 7.26 -12.07 4.33
CA VAL A 127 6.15 -12.17 3.35
C VAL A 127 6.33 -13.49 2.60
N ASP A 128 5.34 -14.37 2.70
CA ASP A 128 5.28 -15.61 1.93
C ASP A 128 4.86 -15.28 0.50
N LEU A 129 5.82 -15.24 -0.42
CA LEU A 129 5.59 -14.85 -1.81
C LEU A 129 4.60 -15.75 -2.54
N ASN A 130 4.57 -17.04 -2.19
CA ASN A 130 3.66 -18.01 -2.82
C ASN A 130 2.20 -17.67 -2.51
N LYS A 131 1.92 -17.14 -1.32
CA LYS A 131 0.59 -16.71 -0.90
C LYS A 131 0.08 -15.49 -1.68
N PHE A 132 0.99 -14.72 -2.25
CA PHE A 132 0.69 -13.57 -3.12
C PHE A 132 0.75 -13.91 -4.61
N GLY A 133 0.83 -15.21 -4.96
CA GLY A 133 0.88 -15.65 -6.35
C GLY A 133 2.22 -15.46 -7.03
N ILE A 134 3.25 -15.02 -6.31
CA ILE A 134 4.61 -14.83 -6.83
C ILE A 134 5.35 -16.16 -6.68
N ARG A 135 5.42 -16.92 -7.78
CA ARG A 135 6.07 -18.23 -7.81
C ARG A 135 7.45 -18.12 -8.44
N LEU A 136 8.48 -18.12 -7.59
CA LEU A 136 9.89 -18.10 -7.99
C LEU A 136 10.48 -19.52 -7.89
N GLY A 137 10.08 -20.42 -8.79
CA GLY A 137 10.49 -21.84 -8.75
C GLY A 137 9.65 -22.68 -7.78
N GLN A 138 10.19 -23.85 -7.36
CA GLN A 138 9.53 -24.77 -6.44
C GLN A 138 9.80 -24.39 -4.98
N GLY A 139 8.86 -24.76 -4.08
CA GLY A 139 8.97 -24.56 -2.63
C GLY A 139 8.47 -23.21 -2.14
N LYS A 140 8.49 -23.05 -0.82
CA LYS A 140 8.08 -21.83 -0.13
C LYS A 140 9.18 -20.78 -0.26
N ARG A 141 8.79 -19.55 -0.58
CA ARG A 141 9.69 -18.40 -0.68
C ARG A 141 9.24 -17.29 0.26
N VAL A 142 10.13 -16.86 1.11
CA VAL A 142 9.89 -15.80 2.10
C VAL A 142 10.75 -14.59 1.75
N PHE A 143 10.11 -13.45 1.54
CA PHE A 143 10.78 -12.17 1.38
C PHE A 143 10.92 -11.47 2.73
N LYS A 144 12.08 -10.84 2.95
CA LYS A 144 12.36 -9.89 4.02
C LYS A 144 12.97 -8.63 3.42
N GLY A 145 12.83 -7.49 4.12
CA GLY A 145 13.48 -6.26 3.68
C GLY A 145 12.92 -5.00 4.35
N VAL A 146 13.55 -3.88 4.05
CA VAL A 146 13.09 -2.56 4.48
C VAL A 146 12.67 -1.77 3.24
N VAL A 147 11.46 -1.27 3.25
CA VAL A 147 10.88 -0.44 2.18
C VAL A 147 10.78 0.99 2.66
N LEU A 148 11.39 1.90 1.91
CA LEU A 148 11.26 3.34 2.10
C LEU A 148 10.67 3.95 0.82
N ALA A 149 9.56 4.67 0.93
CA ALA A 149 9.00 5.41 -0.18
C ALA A 149 8.77 6.87 0.22
N ASN A 150 9.16 7.78 -0.68
CA ASN A 150 8.89 9.20 -0.61
C ASN A 150 8.20 9.59 -1.93
N LEU A 151 6.93 9.90 -1.83
CA LEU A 151 6.05 10.09 -2.98
C LEU A 151 5.30 11.41 -2.83
N LYS A 152 4.90 12.00 -3.96
CA LYS A 152 3.99 13.15 -4.00
C LYS A 152 2.99 12.94 -5.13
N GLY A 153 1.75 13.38 -4.97
CA GLY A 153 0.72 13.23 -5.99
C GLY A 153 -0.67 13.18 -5.38
N LYS A 154 -1.71 13.41 -6.19
CA LYS A 154 -3.12 13.39 -5.75
C LYS A 154 -3.78 12.04 -5.91
N ASN A 155 -3.32 11.25 -6.86
CA ASN A 155 -3.81 9.92 -7.16
C ASN A 155 -2.65 9.03 -7.62
N ILE A 156 -2.89 7.75 -7.87
CA ILE A 156 -1.85 6.78 -8.23
C ILE A 156 -1.14 7.13 -9.54
N ASP A 157 -1.86 7.71 -10.48
CA ASP A 157 -1.31 8.05 -11.81
C ASP A 157 -0.43 9.30 -11.75
N ASP A 158 -0.75 10.26 -10.87
CA ASP A 158 0.03 11.47 -10.61
C ASP A 158 1.22 11.24 -9.67
N LEU A 159 1.32 10.07 -9.03
CA LEU A 159 2.41 9.82 -8.09
C LEU A 159 3.76 9.98 -8.74
N GLU A 160 4.59 10.83 -8.17
CA GLU A 160 6.03 10.95 -8.44
C GLU A 160 6.81 10.63 -7.18
N GLY A 161 8.05 10.21 -7.34
CA GLY A 161 8.97 10.01 -6.23
C GLY A 161 9.74 8.72 -6.32
N LYS A 162 10.27 8.31 -5.17
CA LYS A 162 11.22 7.22 -5.09
C LYS A 162 10.80 6.19 -4.06
N LEU A 163 10.88 4.93 -4.44
CA LEU A 163 10.77 3.76 -3.59
C LEU A 163 12.12 3.07 -3.54
N ARG A 164 12.61 2.75 -2.34
CA ARG A 164 13.84 2.00 -2.13
C ARG A 164 13.55 0.77 -1.28
N ILE A 165 14.04 -0.36 -1.71
CA ILE A 165 14.06 -1.61 -0.96
C ILE A 165 15.51 -1.90 -0.59
N SER A 166 15.78 -2.11 0.69
CA SER A 166 17.13 -2.37 1.20
C SER A 166 17.12 -3.50 2.22
N SER A 167 18.28 -4.03 2.54
CA SER A 167 18.42 -5.19 3.43
C SER A 167 17.47 -6.31 3.05
N ALA A 168 17.30 -6.51 1.74
CA ALA A 168 16.33 -7.44 1.20
C ALA A 168 16.95 -8.82 1.04
N SER A 169 16.15 -9.84 1.33
CA SER A 169 16.52 -11.22 1.05
C SER A 169 15.32 -12.06 0.67
N VAL A 170 15.55 -13.07 -0.15
CA VAL A 170 14.59 -14.13 -0.45
C VAL A 170 15.13 -15.42 0.13
N ILE A 171 14.34 -16.05 0.97
CA ILE A 171 14.70 -17.26 1.72
C ILE A 171 13.83 -18.41 1.25
N ASN A 172 14.43 -19.53 0.94
CA ASN A 172 13.74 -20.80 0.73
C ASN A 172 14.16 -21.81 1.80
N GLU A 173 13.81 -23.06 1.63
CA GLU A 173 14.14 -24.15 2.59
C GLU A 173 15.64 -24.52 2.58
N ILE A 174 16.40 -24.12 1.55
CA ILE A 174 17.77 -24.56 1.31
C ILE A 174 18.75 -23.39 1.49
N GLU A 175 18.37 -22.19 1.01
CA GLU A 175 19.29 -21.06 0.90
C GLU A 175 18.61 -19.71 1.20
N GLN A 176 19.41 -18.72 1.52
CA GLN A 176 19.05 -17.32 1.57
C GLN A 176 19.83 -16.57 0.48
N VAL A 177 19.13 -15.85 -0.36
CA VAL A 177 19.71 -14.97 -1.35
C VAL A 177 19.51 -13.53 -0.89
N ASP A 178 20.59 -12.85 -0.57
CA ASP A 178 20.56 -11.43 -0.24
C ASP A 178 20.54 -10.61 -1.52
N LEU A 179 19.70 -9.60 -1.54
CA LEU A 179 19.50 -8.73 -2.70
C LEU A 179 20.15 -7.37 -2.44
N ASN A 180 20.89 -6.87 -3.40
CA ASN A 180 21.34 -5.49 -3.38
C ASN A 180 20.16 -4.51 -3.38
N PRO A 181 20.34 -3.28 -2.87
CA PRO A 181 19.28 -2.31 -2.79
C PRO A 181 18.64 -2.05 -4.15
N ILE A 182 17.31 -2.16 -4.21
CA ILE A 182 16.49 -1.85 -5.39
C ILE A 182 15.94 -0.43 -5.22
N SER A 183 16.09 0.39 -6.24
CA SER A 183 15.51 1.73 -6.27
C SER A 183 14.59 1.84 -7.48
N ILE A 184 13.36 2.29 -7.24
CA ILE A 184 12.38 2.59 -8.27
C ILE A 184 12.03 4.06 -8.13
N GLU A 185 12.17 4.82 -9.22
CA GLU A 185 11.86 6.23 -9.27
C GLU A 185 10.86 6.50 -10.41
N LYS A 186 9.78 7.20 -10.09
CA LYS A 186 8.85 7.71 -11.10
C LYS A 186 8.89 9.22 -11.13
N ARG A 187 8.97 9.76 -12.34
CA ARG A 187 8.91 11.21 -12.60
C ARG A 187 8.14 11.50 -13.89
N PHE A 188 7.65 12.72 -14.01
CA PHE A 188 7.10 13.25 -15.25
C PHE A 188 8.12 14.20 -15.89
N GLN A 189 8.34 14.04 -17.17
CA GLN A 189 9.18 14.92 -17.97
C GLN A 189 8.62 14.99 -19.39
N ASP A 190 8.43 16.20 -19.92
CA ASP A 190 7.94 16.43 -21.29
C ASP A 190 6.65 15.67 -21.62
N ASN A 191 5.68 15.71 -20.71
CA ASN A 191 4.41 14.97 -20.76
C ASN A 191 4.53 13.44 -20.79
N LYS A 192 5.71 12.90 -20.51
CA LYS A 192 5.94 11.47 -20.44
C LYS A 192 6.18 11.01 -19.00
N THR A 193 5.66 9.86 -18.67
CA THR A 193 6.01 9.13 -17.46
C THR A 193 7.33 8.41 -17.68
N ILE A 194 8.27 8.59 -16.76
CA ILE A 194 9.53 7.88 -16.73
C ILE A 194 9.58 7.08 -15.43
N ILE A 195 9.74 5.77 -15.54
CA ILE A 195 10.01 4.89 -14.41
C ILE A 195 11.42 4.35 -14.58
N SER A 196 12.28 4.64 -13.61
CA SER A 196 13.65 4.14 -13.57
C SER A 196 13.75 3.06 -12.50
N ILE A 197 14.30 1.91 -12.84
CA ILE A 197 14.63 0.83 -11.90
C ILE A 197 16.13 0.68 -11.88
N SER A 198 16.72 0.69 -10.70
CA SER A 198 18.15 0.44 -10.52
C SER A 198 18.37 -0.57 -9.42
N ASN A 199 19.13 -1.59 -9.78
CA ASN A 199 19.75 -2.53 -8.86
C ASN A 199 21.12 -2.88 -9.45
N THR A 200 22.15 -2.92 -8.62
CA THR A 200 23.51 -3.11 -9.10
C THR A 200 23.77 -4.49 -9.70
N ASP A 201 22.96 -5.51 -9.39
CA ASP A 201 23.29 -6.90 -9.73
C ASP A 201 22.29 -7.61 -10.63
N CYS A 202 21.02 -7.17 -10.66
CA CYS A 202 19.98 -7.95 -11.30
C CYS A 202 19.26 -7.24 -12.44
N ILE A 203 18.80 -6.02 -12.22
CA ILE A 203 17.96 -5.31 -13.19
C ILE A 203 18.23 -3.81 -13.08
N SER A 204 18.58 -3.20 -14.18
CA SER A 204 18.52 -1.75 -14.34
C SER A 204 17.82 -1.42 -15.65
N GLY A 205 17.05 -0.34 -15.66
CA GLY A 205 16.36 0.06 -16.88
C GLY A 205 15.40 1.20 -16.66
N ASN A 206 14.88 1.67 -17.77
CA ASN A 206 13.89 2.74 -17.81
C ASN A 206 12.68 2.29 -18.62
N ALA A 207 11.51 2.64 -18.14
CA ALA A 207 10.28 2.61 -18.90
C ALA A 207 9.85 4.05 -19.16
N THR A 208 9.67 4.43 -20.41
CA THR A 208 9.29 5.80 -20.79
C THR A 208 8.11 5.77 -21.73
N GLY A 209 7.13 6.62 -21.50
CA GLY A 209 5.97 6.70 -22.37
C GLY A 209 4.81 7.49 -21.79
N GLU A 210 3.71 7.51 -22.53
CA GLU A 210 2.44 8.07 -22.09
C GLU A 210 1.56 6.93 -21.56
N PHE A 211 1.62 6.68 -20.25
CA PHE A 211 0.85 5.61 -19.62
C PHE A 211 0.50 5.94 -18.18
N ASN A 212 -0.56 5.34 -17.69
CA ASN A 212 -1.01 5.41 -16.32
C ASN A 212 -0.48 4.21 -15.51
N LEU A 213 -0.06 4.45 -14.26
CA LEU A 213 0.37 3.37 -13.35
C LEU A 213 -0.74 2.36 -13.09
N SER A 214 -1.99 2.81 -13.02
CA SER A 214 -3.18 1.96 -12.85
C SER A 214 -3.34 0.93 -13.96
N GLU A 215 -2.76 1.17 -15.13
CA GLU A 215 -2.82 0.29 -16.30
C GLU A 215 -1.51 -0.44 -16.60
N LEU A 216 -0.45 -0.17 -15.83
CA LEU A 216 0.88 -0.72 -16.07
C LEU A 216 0.89 -2.27 -16.14
N SER A 217 0.12 -2.94 -15.28
CA SER A 217 0.03 -4.41 -15.32
C SER A 217 -0.54 -4.94 -16.64
N LYS A 218 -1.51 -4.22 -17.21
CA LYS A 218 -2.11 -4.56 -18.50
C LYS A 218 -1.14 -4.33 -19.65
N LEU A 219 -0.42 -3.21 -19.61
CA LEU A 219 0.62 -2.89 -20.61
C LEU A 219 1.73 -3.95 -20.60
N PHE A 220 2.16 -4.36 -19.42
CA PHE A 220 3.17 -5.40 -19.27
C PHE A 220 2.68 -6.75 -19.80
N GLN A 221 1.45 -7.15 -19.51
CA GLN A 221 0.83 -8.36 -20.06
C GLN A 221 0.77 -8.31 -21.58
N ASN A 222 0.38 -7.17 -22.18
CA ASN A 222 0.33 -7.00 -23.63
C ASN A 222 1.73 -7.09 -24.25
N ALA A 223 2.73 -6.49 -23.63
CA ALA A 223 4.12 -6.57 -24.10
C ALA A 223 4.65 -8.02 -24.05
N LEU A 224 4.36 -8.74 -22.96
CA LEU A 224 4.70 -10.16 -22.87
C LEU A 224 3.99 -11.01 -23.94
N HIS A 225 2.71 -10.72 -24.23
CA HIS A 225 1.97 -11.42 -25.27
C HIS A 225 2.56 -11.22 -26.68
N GLN A 226 3.13 -10.04 -26.97
CA GLN A 226 3.81 -9.81 -28.25
C GLN A 226 5.06 -10.70 -28.41
N VAL A 227 5.76 -10.97 -27.32
CA VAL A 227 6.97 -11.83 -27.30
C VAL A 227 6.58 -13.32 -27.19
N TYR A 228 5.53 -13.60 -26.43
CA TYR A 228 5.03 -14.95 -26.15
C TYR A 228 3.52 -15.04 -26.48
N PRO A 229 3.13 -15.28 -27.75
CA PRO A 229 1.74 -15.23 -28.19
C PRO A 229 0.79 -16.26 -27.53
N PHE A 230 1.35 -17.29 -26.89
CA PHE A 230 0.57 -18.29 -26.13
C PHE A 230 0.09 -17.81 -24.75
N LEU A 231 0.54 -16.62 -24.29
CA LEU A 231 -0.01 -15.99 -23.11
C LEU A 231 -1.27 -15.24 -23.54
N GLU A 232 -2.45 -15.69 -23.11
CA GLU A 232 -3.71 -15.02 -23.45
C GLU A 232 -3.71 -13.57 -22.94
N SER A 233 -3.78 -12.60 -23.85
CA SER A 233 -4.01 -11.19 -23.55
C SER A 233 -5.44 -10.81 -23.91
N LYS A 234 -6.26 -10.52 -22.90
CA LYS A 234 -7.65 -10.05 -23.10
C LYS A 234 -7.78 -8.51 -23.06
N VAL A 235 -6.68 -7.77 -23.18
CA VAL A 235 -6.70 -6.34 -22.87
C VAL A 235 -6.31 -5.50 -24.08
N THR A 236 -7.25 -4.71 -24.57
CA THR A 236 -7.00 -3.65 -25.54
C THR A 236 -6.68 -2.35 -24.81
N SER A 237 -5.41 -1.95 -24.79
CA SER A 237 -5.00 -0.60 -24.37
C SER A 237 -5.03 0.30 -25.61
N LYS A 238 -5.93 1.26 -25.65
CA LYS A 238 -5.94 2.30 -26.72
C LYS A 238 -5.03 3.46 -26.32
N GLY A 239 -4.08 3.80 -27.19
CA GLY A 239 -3.36 5.08 -27.15
C GLY A 239 -2.23 5.20 -26.13
N GLN A 240 -1.71 4.11 -25.57
CA GLN A 240 -0.58 4.14 -24.64
C GLN A 240 0.67 3.58 -25.31
N HIS A 241 1.77 4.31 -25.20
CA HIS A 241 3.08 3.89 -25.70
C HIS A 241 4.04 3.70 -24.53
N LEU A 242 4.68 2.55 -24.47
CA LEU A 242 5.66 2.21 -23.46
C LEU A 242 6.91 1.67 -24.15
N SER A 243 8.05 2.29 -23.86
CA SER A 243 9.37 1.84 -24.30
C SER A 243 10.15 1.33 -23.09
N PHE A 244 10.76 0.17 -23.21
CA PHE A 244 11.63 -0.42 -22.19
C PHE A 244 13.07 -0.42 -22.69
N ASP A 245 13.99 0.01 -21.84
CA ASP A 245 15.43 -0.20 -21.97
C ASP A 245 15.88 -0.94 -20.72
N LEU A 246 16.13 -2.24 -20.86
CA LEU A 246 16.58 -3.12 -19.78
C LEU A 246 18.03 -3.51 -20.03
N LYS A 247 18.83 -3.41 -18.99
CA LYS A 247 20.24 -3.84 -18.98
C LYS A 247 20.46 -4.93 -17.95
#